data_52528fe582ac3f721a7cfd65a8dd33c4
#
_entry.id   52528fe582ac3f721a7cfd65a8dd33c4
#
_cell.length_a   1.000
_cell.length_b   1.000
_cell.length_c   1.000
_cell.angle_alpha   90.00
_cell.angle_beta   90.00
_cell.angle_gamma   90.00
#
_symmetry.space_group_name_H-M   'P 1'
#
loop_
_entity.id
_entity.type
_entity.pdbx_description
1 polymer ?
#
loop_
_entity_poly.entity_id
_entity_poly.type
_entity_poly.pdbx_seq_one_letter_code
_entity_poly.pdbx_strand_id
1 'polypeptide(L)'
;NLMQLEGAQGMFEAFRSNEPRSTGVIHWMLNSAWPSFFWQLYDWFDVPTSAYYGAKRANRPVQLTYDYASRKVYAVNDTLAAVGGTADIQVLNLSSESIHSFSVPLTVEPNQPQVVDDLGQMDSDCVVFLSFTNGRGESCSSEYFVAAQSDDYDWKRANWYMTPIEDYASYEALNALPPAPLTAKATRAGGRLTLQLRNDNDRMAFFTELVVVDAQGLPVPYATLNDNYVTLRPHSQLTLTIHCAPDTYPAAVRLRTWNTPQQEVRIGD
;
A
#
# COMPACT_ATOMS: atom_id res chain seq x y z
N ASN A 1 7.72 -8.98 2.32
CA ASN A 1 7.21 -7.80 1.60
C ASN A 1 6.12 -7.04 2.38
N LEU A 2 5.12 -7.73 3.04
CA LEU A 2 4.05 -7.06 3.78
C LEU A 2 4.62 -6.16 4.89
N MET A 3 5.42 -6.69 5.80
CA MET A 3 6.06 -5.93 6.89
C MET A 3 6.90 -4.77 6.38
N GLN A 4 7.57 -4.93 5.26
CA GLN A 4 8.41 -3.89 4.67
C GLN A 4 7.57 -2.76 4.06
N LEU A 5 6.44 -3.08 3.42
CA LEU A 5 5.49 -2.09 2.92
C LEU A 5 4.88 -1.30 4.07
N GLU A 6 4.29 -2.00 5.02
CA GLU A 6 3.61 -1.42 6.20
C GLU A 6 4.57 -0.56 7.03
N GLY A 7 5.79 -1.07 7.29
CA GLY A 7 6.80 -0.33 8.04
C GLY A 7 7.26 0.93 7.34
N ALA A 8 7.52 0.88 6.02
CA ALA A 8 7.89 2.07 5.26
C ALA A 8 6.72 3.07 5.19
N GLN A 9 5.51 2.61 4.87
CA GLN A 9 4.34 3.46 4.80
C GLN A 9 4.04 4.12 6.15
N GLY A 10 3.93 3.34 7.21
CA GLY A 10 3.62 3.84 8.56
C GLY A 10 4.67 4.82 9.10
N MET A 11 5.96 4.59 8.80
CA MET A 11 7.03 5.52 9.20
C MET A 11 6.83 6.91 8.57
N PHE A 12 6.62 7.00 7.26
CA PHE A 12 6.41 8.28 6.59
C PHE A 12 5.09 8.94 7.02
N GLU A 13 4.02 8.17 7.17
CA GLU A 13 2.71 8.67 7.57
C GLU A 13 2.69 9.18 9.02
N ALA A 14 3.44 8.55 9.94
CA ALA A 14 3.58 9.03 11.30
C ALA A 14 4.19 10.43 11.39
N PHE A 15 5.17 10.76 10.52
CA PHE A 15 5.73 12.11 10.45
C PHE A 15 4.68 13.12 9.94
N ARG A 16 3.90 12.75 8.93
CA ARG A 16 2.87 13.63 8.35
C ARG A 16 1.70 13.86 9.30
N SER A 17 1.27 12.84 10.02
CA SER A 17 0.21 12.96 11.04
C SER A 17 0.63 13.81 12.25
N ASN A 18 1.93 14.08 12.41
CA ASN A 18 2.49 14.90 13.48
C ASN A 18 2.92 16.31 13.04
N GLU A 19 2.54 16.76 11.85
CA GLU A 19 2.76 18.14 11.43
C GLU A 19 2.03 19.15 12.34
N PRO A 20 2.61 20.33 12.59
CA PRO A 20 3.93 20.81 12.14
C PRO A 20 5.10 20.46 13.09
N ARG A 21 4.92 19.53 14.03
CA ARG A 21 5.99 19.15 15.00
C ARG A 21 7.12 18.39 14.32
N SER A 22 6.78 17.55 13.35
CA SER A 22 7.75 16.90 12.45
C SER A 22 7.42 17.26 11.00
N THR A 23 8.46 17.54 10.22
CA THR A 23 8.33 18.11 8.87
C THR A 23 8.96 17.24 7.80
N GLY A 24 9.43 16.05 8.14
CA GLY A 24 9.99 15.12 7.18
C GLY A 24 10.81 14.00 7.81
N VAL A 25 11.17 13.04 6.97
CA VAL A 25 11.98 11.89 7.32
C VAL A 25 13.05 11.66 6.27
N ILE A 26 14.23 11.24 6.68
CA ILE A 26 15.34 10.88 5.77
C ILE A 26 15.46 9.37 5.76
N HIS A 27 15.14 8.77 4.62
CA HIS A 27 15.27 7.33 4.43
C HIS A 27 16.70 6.96 4.02
N TRP A 28 17.36 6.11 4.77
CA TRP A 28 18.69 5.59 4.50
C TRP A 28 18.58 4.11 4.12
N MET A 29 18.72 3.67 2.90
CA MET A 29 19.23 4.25 1.65
C MET A 29 18.31 3.91 0.49
N LEU A 30 18.64 4.45 -0.72
CA LEU A 30 17.85 4.24 -1.94
C LEU A 30 17.90 2.78 -2.41
N ASN A 31 19.10 2.17 -2.50
CA ASN A 31 19.30 0.81 -3.03
C ASN A 31 20.39 0.05 -2.27
N SER A 32 20.39 -1.26 -2.44
CA SER A 32 21.38 -2.16 -1.83
C SER A 32 22.75 -2.09 -2.54
N ALA A 33 23.82 -2.21 -1.76
CA ALA A 33 25.19 -2.31 -2.28
C ALA A 33 25.57 -3.75 -2.69
N TRP A 34 24.75 -4.75 -2.33
CA TRP A 34 24.86 -6.17 -2.69
C TRP A 34 23.50 -6.84 -2.48
N PRO A 35 23.25 -8.05 -3.02
CA PRO A 35 22.01 -8.78 -2.79
C PRO A 35 21.77 -9.01 -1.29
N SER A 36 20.71 -8.43 -0.76
CA SER A 36 20.33 -8.53 0.66
C SER A 36 18.85 -8.28 0.87
N PHE A 37 18.30 -8.78 1.99
CA PHE A 37 16.98 -8.41 2.47
C PHE A 37 17.12 -7.22 3.42
N PHE A 38 16.70 -6.06 2.95
CA PHE A 38 16.81 -4.84 3.74
C PHE A 38 15.70 -3.84 3.38
N TRP A 39 15.66 -2.70 4.05
CA TRP A 39 14.61 -1.68 3.90
C TRP A 39 14.78 -0.75 2.69
N GLN A 40 15.76 -0.97 1.81
CA GLN A 40 15.99 -0.10 0.66
C GLN A 40 14.78 -0.04 -0.29
N LEU A 41 14.65 1.10 -1.01
CA LEU A 41 13.55 1.30 -1.95
C LEU A 41 13.71 0.48 -3.23
N TYR A 42 14.95 0.23 -3.64
CA TYR A 42 15.29 -0.66 -4.75
C TYR A 42 16.20 -1.79 -4.27
N ASP A 43 16.02 -2.97 -4.81
CA ASP A 43 16.92 -4.09 -4.57
C ASP A 43 18.21 -3.98 -5.41
N TRP A 44 19.09 -4.97 -5.28
CA TRP A 44 20.33 -5.04 -6.06
C TRP A 44 20.12 -5.15 -7.58
N PHE A 45 18.96 -5.62 -8.03
CA PHE A 45 18.59 -5.79 -9.44
C PHE A 45 17.83 -4.59 -10.00
N ASP A 46 17.82 -3.49 -9.28
CA ASP A 46 17.11 -2.25 -9.66
C ASP A 46 15.59 -2.44 -9.79
N VAL A 47 15.03 -3.40 -9.03
CA VAL A 47 13.59 -3.63 -8.96
C VAL A 47 13.03 -2.90 -7.74
N PRO A 48 11.94 -2.11 -7.89
CA PRO A 48 11.29 -1.43 -6.77
C PRO A 48 10.74 -2.43 -5.77
N THR A 49 11.11 -2.29 -4.51
CA THR A 49 10.67 -3.14 -3.41
C THR A 49 9.30 -2.72 -2.86
N SER A 50 8.77 -3.48 -1.90
CA SER A 50 7.56 -3.07 -1.19
C SER A 50 7.76 -1.78 -0.38
N ALA A 51 8.98 -1.51 0.14
CA ALA A 51 9.30 -0.24 0.79
C ALA A 51 9.16 0.97 -0.15
N TYR A 52 9.53 0.82 -1.44
CA TYR A 52 9.33 1.87 -2.44
C TYR A 52 7.84 2.25 -2.56
N TYR A 53 6.97 1.24 -2.64
CA TYR A 53 5.53 1.50 -2.79
C TYR A 53 4.90 2.00 -1.49
N GLY A 54 5.35 1.54 -0.32
CA GLY A 54 4.95 2.09 0.96
C GLY A 54 5.32 3.58 1.08
N ALA A 55 6.57 3.94 0.80
CA ALA A 55 7.02 5.34 0.78
C ALA A 55 6.26 6.18 -0.27
N LYS A 56 6.03 5.62 -1.48
CA LYS A 56 5.28 6.29 -2.55
C LYS A 56 3.84 6.60 -2.15
N ARG A 57 3.14 5.64 -1.51
CA ARG A 57 1.78 5.85 -1.00
C ARG A 57 1.76 6.93 0.08
N ALA A 58 2.65 6.81 1.06
CA ALA A 58 2.72 7.71 2.19
C ALA A 58 3.04 9.17 1.81
N ASN A 59 3.67 9.41 0.65
CA ASN A 59 4.05 10.75 0.18
C ASN A 59 3.09 11.35 -0.87
N ARG A 60 1.86 10.86 -0.98
CA ARG A 60 0.84 11.49 -1.84
C ARG A 60 0.46 12.86 -1.27
N PRO A 61 0.31 13.91 -2.11
CA PRO A 61 0.10 15.27 -1.62
C PRO A 61 -1.09 15.44 -0.69
N VAL A 62 -2.22 14.80 -1.00
CA VAL A 62 -3.43 14.80 -0.16
C VAL A 62 -3.93 13.39 -0.04
N GLN A 63 -4.14 12.91 1.18
CA GLN A 63 -4.62 11.53 1.41
C GLN A 63 -5.20 11.33 2.81
N LEU A 64 -5.81 10.17 3.03
CA LEU A 64 -6.09 9.63 4.34
C LEU A 64 -4.95 8.69 4.75
N THR A 65 -4.59 8.72 6.03
CA THR A 65 -3.59 7.84 6.65
C THR A 65 -4.17 7.16 7.88
N TYR A 66 -3.71 5.95 8.20
CA TYR A 66 -4.04 5.25 9.42
C TYR A 66 -2.85 5.31 10.40
N ASP A 67 -3.07 5.84 11.57
CA ASP A 67 -2.06 5.85 12.64
C ASP A 67 -2.25 4.63 13.54
N TYR A 68 -1.33 3.68 13.46
CA TYR A 68 -1.33 2.45 14.26
C TYR A 68 -1.29 2.70 15.78
N ALA A 69 -0.64 3.79 16.22
CA ALA A 69 -0.50 4.08 17.64
C ALA A 69 -1.81 4.61 18.25
N SER A 70 -2.45 5.56 17.60
CA SER A 70 -3.71 6.15 18.07
C SER A 70 -4.96 5.42 17.53
N ARG A 71 -4.80 4.55 16.52
CA ARG A 71 -5.87 3.85 15.80
C ARG A 71 -6.87 4.78 15.12
N LYS A 72 -6.41 5.95 14.76
CA LYS A 72 -7.21 7.00 14.11
C LYS A 72 -6.87 7.11 12.63
N VAL A 73 -7.86 7.57 11.89
CA VAL A 73 -7.69 7.97 10.49
C VAL A 73 -7.50 9.48 10.46
N TYR A 74 -6.41 9.91 9.85
CA TYR A 74 -6.11 11.32 9.62
C TYR A 74 -6.25 11.67 8.14
N ALA A 75 -6.70 12.89 7.86
CA ALA A 75 -6.54 13.53 6.56
C ALA A 75 -5.32 14.45 6.62
N VAL A 76 -4.44 14.34 5.62
CA VAL A 76 -3.21 15.14 5.51
C VAL A 76 -3.14 15.81 4.14
N ASN A 77 -2.60 17.04 4.11
CA ASN A 77 -2.50 17.86 2.89
C ASN A 77 -1.20 18.67 2.90
N ASP A 78 -0.23 18.26 2.08
CA ASP A 78 1.08 18.95 1.92
C ASP A 78 1.04 20.00 0.80
N THR A 79 -0.12 20.30 0.24
CA THR A 79 -0.25 21.37 -0.75
C THR A 79 -0.39 22.73 -0.07
N LEU A 80 -0.34 23.81 -0.85
CA LEU A 80 -0.45 25.18 -0.33
C LEU A 80 -1.89 25.68 -0.23
N ALA A 81 -2.89 24.87 -0.59
CA ALA A 81 -4.28 25.26 -0.60
C ALA A 81 -5.17 24.16 0.00
N ALA A 82 -6.29 24.56 0.60
CA ALA A 82 -7.29 23.64 1.07
C ALA A 82 -7.88 22.81 -0.09
N VAL A 83 -8.10 21.51 0.15
CA VAL A 83 -8.63 20.58 -0.85
C VAL A 83 -9.93 19.95 -0.33
N GLY A 84 -11.04 20.26 -1.00
CA GLY A 84 -12.34 19.65 -0.73
C GLY A 84 -12.51 18.32 -1.44
N GLY A 85 -13.20 17.38 -0.80
CA GLY A 85 -13.45 16.06 -1.36
C GLY A 85 -14.34 15.20 -0.46
N THR A 86 -14.30 13.89 -0.71
CA THR A 86 -14.98 12.89 0.11
C THR A 86 -13.95 11.92 0.66
N ALA A 87 -13.99 11.66 1.95
CA ALA A 87 -13.25 10.63 2.64
C ALA A 87 -14.13 9.38 2.77
N ASP A 88 -13.63 8.23 2.31
CA ASP A 88 -14.28 6.94 2.46
C ASP A 88 -13.37 6.01 3.25
N ILE A 89 -13.93 5.39 4.28
CA ILE A 89 -13.26 4.45 5.18
C ILE A 89 -14.07 3.16 5.17
N GLN A 90 -13.40 2.04 4.92
CA GLN A 90 -14.02 0.73 5.02
C GLN A 90 -13.08 -0.23 5.72
N VAL A 91 -13.57 -0.99 6.69
CA VAL A 91 -12.82 -2.04 7.36
C VAL A 91 -13.46 -3.38 7.05
N LEU A 92 -12.67 -4.31 6.53
CA LEU A 92 -13.10 -5.68 6.25
C LEU A 92 -12.36 -6.65 7.20
N ASN A 93 -13.10 -7.60 7.79
CA ASN A 93 -12.47 -8.73 8.46
C ASN A 93 -11.81 -9.68 7.44
N LEU A 94 -11.07 -10.69 7.88
CA LEU A 94 -10.41 -11.65 6.97
C LEU A 94 -11.41 -12.55 6.20
N SER A 95 -12.68 -12.59 6.61
CA SER A 95 -13.77 -13.19 5.82
C SER A 95 -14.34 -12.24 4.77
N SER A 96 -13.75 -11.04 4.61
CA SER A 96 -14.19 -9.99 3.68
C SER A 96 -15.57 -9.38 4.00
N GLU A 97 -16.03 -9.52 5.22
CA GLU A 97 -17.25 -8.89 5.71
C GLU A 97 -16.93 -7.49 6.20
N SER A 98 -17.79 -6.51 5.88
CA SER A 98 -17.62 -5.14 6.34
C SER A 98 -17.98 -5.02 7.82
N ILE A 99 -16.99 -4.66 8.65
CA ILE A 99 -17.17 -4.44 10.09
C ILE A 99 -17.25 -2.94 10.44
N HIS A 100 -16.80 -2.06 9.53
CA HIS A 100 -16.97 -0.61 9.64
C HIS A 100 -17.04 0.00 8.24
N SER A 101 -17.88 1.03 8.07
CA SER A 101 -17.98 1.79 6.84
C SER A 101 -18.41 3.22 7.16
N PHE A 102 -17.63 4.20 6.71
CA PHE A 102 -17.87 5.60 6.96
C PHE A 102 -17.51 6.43 5.72
N SER A 103 -18.36 7.38 5.36
CA SER A 103 -18.13 8.29 4.23
C SER A 103 -18.56 9.70 4.62
N VAL A 104 -17.69 10.68 4.42
CA VAL A 104 -17.94 12.05 4.82
C VAL A 104 -17.34 13.07 3.84
N PRO A 105 -18.07 14.13 3.46
CA PRO A 105 -17.50 15.30 2.81
C PRO A 105 -16.49 15.98 3.75
N LEU A 106 -15.33 16.35 3.21
CA LEU A 106 -14.23 16.87 4.00
C LEU A 106 -13.49 17.95 3.22
N THR A 107 -13.06 19.00 3.93
CA THR A 107 -12.05 19.94 3.44
C THR A 107 -10.79 19.76 4.25
N VAL A 108 -9.68 19.42 3.57
CA VAL A 108 -8.39 19.16 4.19
C VAL A 108 -7.52 20.42 4.06
N GLU A 109 -7.25 21.05 5.20
CA GLU A 109 -6.44 22.27 5.27
C GLU A 109 -4.95 21.95 5.09
N PRO A 110 -4.16 22.85 4.49
CA PRO A 110 -2.72 22.62 4.27
C PRO A 110 -1.94 22.56 5.59
N ASN A 111 -1.04 21.58 5.70
CA ASN A 111 -0.13 21.34 6.84
C ASN A 111 -0.85 21.28 8.21
N GLN A 112 -2.09 20.82 8.22
CA GLN A 112 -2.91 20.66 9.42
C GLN A 112 -3.58 19.29 9.40
N PRO A 113 -2.92 18.24 9.90
CA PRO A 113 -3.53 16.93 10.01
C PRO A 113 -4.81 16.99 10.86
N GLN A 114 -5.88 16.41 10.37
CA GLN A 114 -7.16 16.38 11.07
C GLN A 114 -7.69 14.96 11.21
N VAL A 115 -8.22 14.63 12.38
CA VAL A 115 -8.86 13.34 12.63
C VAL A 115 -10.16 13.27 11.85
N VAL A 116 -10.31 12.21 11.06
CA VAL A 116 -11.53 11.94 10.27
C VAL A 116 -12.39 10.90 10.98
N ASP A 117 -11.75 9.86 11.57
CA ASP A 117 -12.44 8.78 12.26
C ASP A 117 -11.54 8.20 13.36
N ASP A 118 -12.16 7.57 14.36
CA ASP A 118 -11.47 6.84 15.43
C ASP A 118 -11.94 5.39 15.38
N LEU A 119 -11.11 4.53 14.82
CA LEU A 119 -11.46 3.11 14.63
C LEU A 119 -11.33 2.29 15.93
N GLY A 120 -10.61 2.82 16.94
CA GLY A 120 -10.42 2.16 18.23
C GLY A 120 -9.69 0.81 18.12
N GLN A 121 -9.86 -0.02 19.15
CA GLN A 121 -9.32 -1.39 19.18
C GLN A 121 -10.13 -2.29 18.26
N MET A 122 -9.44 -3.06 17.40
CA MET A 122 -10.06 -4.11 16.61
C MET A 122 -10.11 -5.42 17.38
N ASP A 123 -11.27 -6.08 17.36
CA ASP A 123 -11.47 -7.37 18.05
C ASP A 123 -10.90 -8.55 17.26
N SER A 124 -10.59 -8.35 15.97
CA SER A 124 -10.05 -9.36 15.07
C SER A 124 -9.14 -8.72 14.02
N ASP A 125 -8.30 -9.55 13.41
CA ASP A 125 -7.48 -9.13 12.28
C ASP A 125 -8.36 -8.61 11.14
N CYS A 126 -7.96 -7.48 10.55
CA CYS A 126 -8.75 -6.81 9.53
C CYS A 126 -7.86 -6.06 8.53
N VAL A 127 -8.49 -5.61 7.45
CA VAL A 127 -7.87 -4.71 6.47
C VAL A 127 -8.65 -3.40 6.44
N VAL A 128 -7.97 -2.29 6.70
CA VAL A 128 -8.51 -0.94 6.62
C VAL A 128 -8.25 -0.40 5.22
N PHE A 129 -9.30 0.00 4.53
CA PHE A 129 -9.25 0.66 3.23
C PHE A 129 -9.63 2.12 3.40
N LEU A 130 -8.74 3.01 2.99
CA LEU A 130 -8.94 4.44 3.02
C LEU A 130 -8.92 4.97 1.59
N SER A 131 -9.84 5.87 1.25
CA SER A 131 -9.75 6.62 0.01
C SER A 131 -10.22 8.07 0.19
N PHE A 132 -9.55 8.98 -0.52
CA PHE A 132 -9.94 10.37 -0.62
C PHE A 132 -10.14 10.72 -2.09
N THR A 133 -11.34 11.18 -2.43
CA THR A 133 -11.69 11.62 -3.79
C THR A 133 -11.93 13.13 -3.76
N ASN A 134 -11.08 13.89 -4.46
CA ASN A 134 -11.21 15.35 -4.50
C ASN A 134 -12.36 15.81 -5.41
N GLY A 135 -12.67 17.10 -5.37
CA GLY A 135 -13.77 17.70 -6.16
C GLY A 135 -13.60 17.61 -7.68
N ARG A 136 -12.44 17.15 -8.18
CA ARG A 136 -12.20 16.88 -9.62
C ARG A 136 -12.42 15.42 -9.98
N GLY A 137 -12.75 14.56 -9.02
CA GLY A 137 -12.87 13.12 -9.20
C GLY A 137 -11.55 12.36 -9.20
N GLU A 138 -10.44 13.01 -8.83
CA GLU A 138 -9.15 12.34 -8.63
C GLU A 138 -9.15 11.64 -7.28
N SER A 139 -8.89 10.34 -7.27
CA SER A 139 -8.92 9.52 -6.06
C SER A 139 -7.54 8.95 -5.75
N CYS A 140 -7.21 8.91 -4.48
CA CYS A 140 -6.10 8.13 -3.93
C CYS A 140 -6.63 7.16 -2.86
N SER A 141 -6.02 5.99 -2.77
CA SER A 141 -6.42 4.97 -1.80
C SER A 141 -5.18 4.35 -1.15
N SER A 142 -5.34 3.92 0.08
CA SER A 142 -4.34 3.17 0.85
C SER A 142 -5.04 2.03 1.57
N GLU A 143 -4.34 0.95 1.79
CA GLU A 143 -4.80 -0.18 2.60
C GLU A 143 -3.78 -0.52 3.67
N TYR A 144 -4.26 -1.01 4.82
CA TYR A 144 -3.48 -1.34 6.00
C TYR A 144 -3.95 -2.67 6.56
N PHE A 145 -3.03 -3.58 6.82
CA PHE A 145 -3.34 -4.76 7.61
C PHE A 145 -3.23 -4.41 9.09
N VAL A 146 -4.27 -4.67 9.84
CA VAL A 146 -4.33 -4.41 11.28
C VAL A 146 -4.56 -5.73 12.01
N ALA A 147 -3.55 -6.19 12.73
CA ALA A 147 -3.67 -7.33 13.62
C ALA A 147 -4.47 -6.94 14.88
N ALA A 148 -5.29 -7.85 15.38
CA ALA A 148 -6.05 -7.66 16.62
C ALA A 148 -5.13 -7.40 17.81
N GLN A 149 -3.98 -8.11 17.86
CA GLN A 149 -2.92 -7.87 18.82
C GLN A 149 -1.80 -7.09 18.14
N SER A 150 -1.47 -5.92 18.70
CA SER A 150 -0.31 -5.13 18.27
C SER A 150 0.99 -5.69 18.85
N ASP A 151 2.12 -5.36 18.22
CA ASP A 151 3.44 -5.59 18.84
C ASP A 151 3.53 -4.92 20.21
N ASP A 152 4.14 -5.60 21.17
CA ASP A 152 4.49 -5.03 22.49
C ASP A 152 5.95 -4.62 22.52
N TYR A 153 6.20 -3.33 22.63
CA TYR A 153 7.53 -2.74 22.56
C TYR A 153 8.13 -2.49 23.93
N ASP A 154 9.34 -2.99 24.17
CA ASP A 154 10.13 -2.61 25.36
C ASP A 154 10.80 -1.24 25.20
N TRP A 155 10.04 -0.20 25.45
CA TRP A 155 10.52 1.18 25.39
C TRP A 155 11.64 1.47 26.40
N LYS A 156 11.79 0.68 27.46
CA LYS A 156 12.84 0.87 28.47
C LYS A 156 14.21 0.45 27.96
N ARG A 157 14.25 -0.55 27.08
CA ARG A 157 15.48 -1.02 26.42
C ARG A 157 15.70 -0.42 25.05
N ALA A 158 14.80 0.46 24.60
CA ALA A 158 14.94 1.16 23.32
C ALA A 158 16.22 2.01 23.30
N ASN A 159 16.88 2.03 22.14
CA ASN A 159 18.05 2.84 21.89
C ASN A 159 17.94 3.51 20.51
N TRP A 160 18.98 4.25 20.07
CA TRP A 160 18.92 5.05 18.86
C TRP A 160 18.71 4.24 17.55
N TYR A 161 18.92 2.95 17.54
CA TYR A 161 18.81 2.10 16.35
C TYR A 161 17.87 0.90 16.50
N MET A 162 17.38 0.63 17.68
CA MET A 162 16.55 -0.54 17.95
C MET A 162 15.57 -0.29 19.10
N THR A 163 14.33 -0.73 18.92
CA THR A 163 13.36 -0.91 20.01
C THR A 163 13.04 -2.40 20.08
N PRO A 164 13.41 -3.12 21.16
CA PRO A 164 13.08 -4.53 21.31
C PRO A 164 11.56 -4.74 21.35
N ILE A 165 11.10 -5.86 20.81
CA ILE A 165 9.72 -6.30 20.85
C ILE A 165 9.65 -7.48 21.83
N GLU A 166 8.77 -7.41 22.83
CA GLU A 166 8.55 -8.46 23.83
C GLU A 166 7.56 -9.50 23.32
N ASP A 167 6.51 -9.04 22.63
CA ASP A 167 5.53 -9.93 21.99
C ASP A 167 5.18 -9.38 20.60
N TYR A 168 5.13 -10.26 19.59
CA TYR A 168 4.92 -9.90 18.21
C TYR A 168 3.46 -10.06 17.81
N ALA A 169 2.95 -9.13 17.02
CA ALA A 169 1.69 -9.31 16.32
C ALA A 169 1.71 -10.59 15.45
N SER A 170 0.64 -11.37 15.49
CA SER A 170 0.54 -12.58 14.67
C SER A 170 -0.03 -12.27 13.30
N TYR A 171 0.61 -12.84 12.27
CA TYR A 171 0.15 -12.81 10.88
C TYR A 171 -0.30 -14.18 10.38
N GLU A 172 -0.42 -15.17 11.27
CA GLU A 172 -0.76 -16.56 10.91
C GLU A 172 -2.12 -16.68 10.26
N ALA A 173 -3.10 -15.90 10.69
CA ALA A 173 -4.43 -15.91 10.14
C ALA A 173 -4.51 -15.61 8.64
N LEU A 174 -3.52 -14.86 8.10
CA LEU A 174 -3.43 -14.59 6.68
C LEU A 174 -3.19 -15.85 5.83
N ASN A 175 -2.59 -16.90 6.42
CA ASN A 175 -2.36 -18.17 5.72
C ASN A 175 -3.66 -18.98 5.51
N ALA A 176 -4.71 -18.64 6.24
CA ALA A 176 -6.04 -19.26 6.13
C ALA A 176 -6.99 -18.48 5.22
N LEU A 177 -6.55 -17.39 4.58
CA LEU A 177 -7.37 -16.62 3.65
C LEU A 177 -7.89 -17.52 2.52
N PRO A 178 -9.21 -17.50 2.24
CA PRO A 178 -9.77 -18.27 1.13
C PRO A 178 -9.26 -17.74 -0.21
N PRO A 179 -9.10 -18.61 -1.23
CA PRO A 179 -8.63 -18.20 -2.54
C PRO A 179 -9.53 -17.15 -3.19
N ALA A 180 -8.91 -16.15 -3.82
CA ALA A 180 -9.59 -15.08 -4.57
C ALA A 180 -8.84 -14.80 -5.89
N PRO A 181 -8.95 -15.68 -6.90
CA PRO A 181 -8.23 -15.51 -8.16
C PRO A 181 -8.68 -14.24 -8.90
N LEU A 182 -7.71 -13.49 -9.42
CA LEU A 182 -7.93 -12.25 -10.16
C LEU A 182 -8.07 -12.52 -11.65
N THR A 183 -8.98 -11.79 -12.31
CA THR A 183 -8.94 -11.59 -13.76
C THR A 183 -8.02 -10.42 -14.06
N ALA A 184 -7.04 -10.62 -14.96
CA ALA A 184 -6.07 -9.59 -15.27
C ALA A 184 -5.86 -9.45 -16.79
N LYS A 185 -5.68 -8.20 -17.26
CA LYS A 185 -5.39 -7.88 -18.66
C LYS A 185 -4.32 -6.80 -18.72
N ALA A 186 -3.21 -7.08 -19.40
CA ALA A 186 -2.15 -6.12 -19.68
C ALA A 186 -2.18 -5.71 -21.15
N THR A 187 -2.14 -4.41 -21.44
CA THR A 187 -2.24 -3.87 -22.80
C THR A 187 -1.21 -2.77 -23.05
N ARG A 188 -0.75 -2.70 -24.31
CA ARG A 188 0.08 -1.62 -24.82
C ARG A 188 -0.74 -0.83 -25.87
N ALA A 189 -0.97 0.45 -25.62
CA ALA A 189 -1.67 1.31 -26.56
C ALA A 189 -1.07 2.71 -26.55
N GLY A 190 -0.74 3.26 -27.73
CA GLY A 190 -0.18 4.61 -27.84
C GLY A 190 1.08 4.86 -27.02
N GLY A 191 1.96 3.85 -26.84
CA GLY A 191 3.17 3.91 -26.03
C GLY A 191 2.94 3.80 -24.52
N ARG A 192 1.69 3.65 -24.08
CA ARG A 192 1.31 3.48 -22.66
C ARG A 192 1.06 2.01 -22.36
N LEU A 193 1.61 1.52 -21.26
CA LEU A 193 1.33 0.20 -20.71
C LEU A 193 0.34 0.31 -19.57
N THR A 194 -0.71 -0.51 -19.60
CA THR A 194 -1.72 -0.57 -18.54
C THR A 194 -1.97 -2.00 -18.11
N LEU A 195 -2.26 -2.18 -16.81
CA LEU A 195 -2.71 -3.45 -16.25
C LEU A 195 -4.08 -3.22 -15.60
N GLN A 196 -5.07 -3.95 -16.05
CA GLN A 196 -6.40 -4.00 -15.42
C GLN A 196 -6.49 -5.26 -14.59
N LEU A 197 -6.88 -5.10 -13.32
CA LEU A 197 -7.13 -6.17 -12.37
C LEU A 197 -8.61 -6.14 -11.98
N ARG A 198 -9.24 -7.30 -11.90
CA ARG A 198 -10.62 -7.43 -11.45
C ARG A 198 -10.74 -8.60 -10.48
N ASN A 199 -11.33 -8.33 -9.36
CA ASN A 199 -11.72 -9.33 -8.37
C ASN A 199 -13.24 -9.57 -8.48
N ASP A 200 -13.64 -10.70 -9.06
CA ASP A 200 -15.04 -11.09 -9.20
C ASP A 200 -15.52 -11.98 -8.04
N ASN A 201 -14.67 -12.19 -7.04
CA ASN A 201 -14.97 -13.08 -5.92
C ASN A 201 -15.66 -12.33 -4.76
N ASP A 202 -16.35 -13.06 -3.88
CA ASP A 202 -16.88 -12.57 -2.60
C ASP A 202 -15.79 -12.43 -1.52
N ARG A 203 -14.53 -12.67 -1.87
CA ARG A 203 -13.37 -12.62 -0.98
C ARG A 203 -12.37 -11.62 -1.51
N MET A 204 -11.64 -10.94 -0.60
CA MET A 204 -10.56 -10.04 -1.01
C MET A 204 -9.39 -10.82 -1.61
N ALA A 205 -8.80 -10.28 -2.67
CA ALA A 205 -7.51 -10.73 -3.18
C ALA A 205 -6.42 -9.94 -2.44
N PHE A 206 -5.82 -10.58 -1.43
CA PHE A 206 -4.96 -9.90 -0.48
C PHE A 206 -3.53 -9.76 -1.00
N PHE A 207 -2.95 -8.58 -0.85
CA PHE A 207 -1.54 -8.28 -1.05
C PHE A 207 -0.96 -8.83 -2.35
N THR A 208 -1.41 -8.27 -3.47
CA THR A 208 -0.98 -8.66 -4.82
C THR A 208 0.27 -7.91 -5.23
N GLU A 209 1.40 -8.62 -5.29
CA GLU A 209 2.65 -8.15 -5.89
C GLU A 209 2.60 -8.28 -7.41
N LEU A 210 3.04 -7.24 -8.09
CA LEU A 210 3.08 -7.14 -9.56
C LEU A 210 4.52 -6.93 -10.01
N VAL A 211 5.04 -7.87 -10.79
CA VAL A 211 6.40 -7.81 -11.33
C VAL A 211 6.35 -7.79 -12.85
N VAL A 212 6.85 -6.71 -13.44
CA VAL A 212 7.00 -6.63 -14.91
C VAL A 212 8.18 -7.49 -15.31
N VAL A 213 7.98 -8.41 -16.27
CA VAL A 213 9.00 -9.34 -16.71
C VAL A 213 9.23 -9.26 -18.22
N ASP A 214 10.44 -9.59 -18.65
CA ASP A 214 10.83 -9.73 -20.05
C ASP A 214 10.41 -11.09 -20.64
N ALA A 215 10.81 -11.35 -21.89
CA ALA A 215 10.49 -12.60 -22.60
C ALA A 215 11.18 -13.83 -21.98
N GLN A 216 12.21 -13.67 -21.15
CA GLN A 216 12.90 -14.71 -20.41
C GLN A 216 12.30 -14.92 -19.01
N GLY A 217 11.30 -14.12 -18.62
CA GLY A 217 10.67 -14.15 -17.30
C GLY A 217 11.50 -13.48 -16.21
N LEU A 218 12.52 -12.70 -16.57
CA LEU A 218 13.33 -11.93 -15.61
C LEU A 218 12.67 -10.58 -15.34
N PRO A 219 12.76 -10.07 -14.10
CA PRO A 219 12.27 -8.74 -13.78
C PRO A 219 12.91 -7.67 -14.67
N VAL A 220 12.10 -6.76 -15.19
CA VAL A 220 12.59 -5.60 -15.97
C VAL A 220 13.09 -4.54 -14.99
N PRO A 221 14.39 -4.17 -15.02
CA PRO A 221 14.97 -3.16 -14.14
C PRO A 221 14.24 -1.81 -14.27
N TYR A 222 14.10 -1.09 -13.15
CA TYR A 222 13.42 0.21 -13.07
C TYR A 222 11.97 0.24 -13.58
N ALA A 223 11.36 -0.92 -13.87
CA ALA A 223 9.95 -0.97 -14.19
C ALA A 223 9.14 -0.63 -12.93
N THR A 224 8.31 0.41 -13.00
CA THR A 224 7.47 0.86 -11.90
C THR A 224 6.00 0.87 -12.31
N LEU A 225 5.13 0.67 -11.34
CA LEU A 225 3.69 0.90 -11.50
C LEU A 225 3.30 2.16 -10.73
N ASN A 226 2.15 2.74 -11.04
CA ASN A 226 1.61 3.84 -10.23
C ASN A 226 1.26 3.36 -8.81
N ASP A 227 0.93 2.08 -8.61
CA ASP A 227 0.82 1.40 -7.31
C ASP A 227 1.18 -0.09 -7.43
N ASN A 228 1.45 -0.78 -6.30
CA ASN A 228 1.80 -2.20 -6.25
C ASN A 228 1.51 -2.76 -4.85
N TYR A 229 1.58 -4.08 -4.68
CA TYR A 229 1.24 -4.76 -3.42
C TYR A 229 -0.18 -4.40 -2.96
N VAL A 230 -1.11 -4.42 -3.89
CA VAL A 230 -2.48 -3.96 -3.70
C VAL A 230 -3.39 -5.08 -3.20
N THR A 231 -4.36 -4.72 -2.37
CA THR A 231 -5.45 -5.62 -1.96
C THR A 231 -6.74 -5.21 -2.68
N LEU A 232 -7.29 -6.12 -3.47
CA LEU A 232 -8.56 -5.88 -4.16
C LEU A 232 -9.72 -6.39 -3.31
N ARG A 233 -10.61 -5.47 -2.95
CA ARG A 233 -11.88 -5.81 -2.27
C ARG A 233 -12.74 -6.75 -3.13
N PRO A 234 -13.71 -7.46 -2.54
CA PRO A 234 -14.71 -8.19 -3.30
C PRO A 234 -15.36 -7.30 -4.37
N HIS A 235 -15.60 -7.86 -5.56
CA HIS A 235 -16.29 -7.21 -6.69
C HIS A 235 -15.70 -5.85 -7.10
N SER A 236 -14.39 -5.69 -6.96
CA SER A 236 -13.69 -4.45 -7.30
C SER A 236 -12.76 -4.60 -8.49
N GLN A 237 -12.41 -3.46 -9.08
CA GLN A 237 -11.45 -3.40 -10.18
C GLN A 237 -10.43 -2.29 -9.94
N LEU A 238 -9.24 -2.47 -10.48
CA LEU A 238 -8.14 -1.52 -10.41
C LEU A 238 -7.43 -1.44 -11.76
N THR A 239 -7.14 -0.24 -12.21
CA THR A 239 -6.31 -0.01 -13.41
C THR A 239 -5.00 0.64 -13.00
N LEU A 240 -3.90 0.00 -13.36
CA LEU A 240 -2.55 0.45 -13.07
C LEU A 240 -1.83 0.85 -14.36
N THR A 241 -1.00 1.88 -14.27
CA THR A 241 -0.09 2.28 -15.35
C THR A 241 1.30 1.74 -15.05
N ILE A 242 1.92 1.16 -16.07
CA ILE A 242 3.29 0.63 -15.99
C ILE A 242 4.23 1.62 -16.69
N HIS A 243 5.31 1.97 -16.02
CA HIS A 243 6.38 2.83 -16.54
C HIS A 243 7.66 2.00 -16.65
N CYS A 244 8.26 2.00 -17.83
CA CYS A 244 9.51 1.32 -18.11
C CYS A 244 10.48 2.28 -18.81
N ALA A 245 11.78 2.02 -18.67
CA ALA A 245 12.79 2.75 -19.40
C ALA A 245 12.63 2.53 -20.94
N PRO A 246 13.02 3.48 -21.81
CA PRO A 246 12.83 3.40 -23.26
C PRO A 246 13.39 2.13 -23.92
N ASP A 247 14.53 1.65 -23.45
CA ASP A 247 15.27 0.53 -24.02
C ASP A 247 14.92 -0.83 -23.37
N THR A 248 13.78 -0.92 -22.69
CA THR A 248 13.31 -2.14 -22.05
C THR A 248 12.17 -2.79 -22.85
N TYR A 249 12.10 -4.13 -22.78
CA TYR A 249 11.14 -4.92 -23.56
C TYR A 249 10.26 -5.76 -22.63
N PRO A 250 9.31 -5.15 -21.94
CA PRO A 250 8.38 -5.88 -21.07
C PRO A 250 7.47 -6.78 -21.92
N ALA A 251 7.39 -8.06 -21.53
CA ALA A 251 6.61 -9.08 -22.23
C ALA A 251 5.36 -9.50 -21.45
N ALA A 252 5.43 -9.49 -20.13
CA ALA A 252 4.33 -9.90 -19.26
C ALA A 252 4.35 -9.19 -17.91
N VAL A 253 3.27 -9.33 -17.16
CA VAL A 253 3.19 -8.98 -15.74
C VAL A 253 2.92 -10.26 -14.96
N ARG A 254 3.78 -10.55 -13.97
CA ARG A 254 3.62 -11.65 -13.02
C ARG A 254 2.89 -11.14 -11.80
N LEU A 255 1.82 -11.83 -11.42
CA LEU A 255 1.00 -11.54 -10.25
C LEU A 255 1.27 -12.60 -9.17
N ARG A 256 1.57 -12.15 -7.97
CA ARG A 256 1.72 -12.97 -6.76
C ARG A 256 0.77 -12.45 -5.71
N THR A 257 -0.44 -12.98 -5.69
CA THR A 257 -1.45 -12.67 -4.68
C THR A 257 -1.28 -13.61 -3.50
N TRP A 258 -1.38 -13.12 -2.27
CA TRP A 258 -1.14 -13.93 -1.06
C TRP A 258 -1.98 -15.21 -1.02
N ASN A 259 -3.26 -15.08 -1.30
CA ASN A 259 -4.24 -16.16 -1.20
C ASN A 259 -4.62 -16.79 -2.56
N THR A 260 -3.73 -16.75 -3.55
CA THR A 260 -4.02 -17.29 -4.88
C THR A 260 -2.71 -17.75 -5.54
N PRO A 261 -2.72 -18.85 -6.31
CA PRO A 261 -1.56 -19.27 -7.07
C PRO A 261 -1.04 -18.16 -7.99
N GLN A 262 0.29 -18.10 -8.14
CA GLN A 262 0.93 -17.16 -9.06
C GLN A 262 0.38 -17.31 -10.48
N GLN A 263 0.16 -16.21 -11.15
CA GLN A 263 -0.22 -16.14 -12.55
C GLN A 263 0.67 -15.16 -13.33
N GLU A 264 0.70 -15.30 -14.64
CA GLU A 264 1.42 -14.41 -15.55
C GLU A 264 0.51 -13.97 -16.68
N VAL A 265 0.46 -12.67 -16.94
CA VAL A 265 -0.39 -12.05 -17.94
C VAL A 265 0.48 -11.41 -19.02
N ARG A 266 0.40 -11.91 -20.24
CA ARG A 266 1.13 -11.33 -21.38
C ARG A 266 0.62 -9.94 -21.71
N ILE A 267 1.53 -9.06 -22.10
CA ILE A 267 1.19 -7.73 -22.58
C ILE A 267 0.75 -7.85 -24.05
N GLY A 268 -0.54 -7.60 -24.29
CA GLY A 268 -1.11 -7.56 -25.63
C GLY A 268 -1.07 -6.14 -26.23
N ASP A 269 -1.22 -6.06 -27.52
CA ASP A 269 -1.36 -4.80 -28.27
C ASP A 269 -2.79 -4.25 -28.17
#